data_6efce118def5d8ff8dfbd7c18347df28
#
_entry.id   6efce118def5d8ff8dfbd7c18347df28
#
_cell.length_a   1.000
_cell.length_b   1.000
_cell.length_c   1.000
_cell.angle_alpha   90.00
_cell.angle_beta   90.00
_cell.angle_gamma   90.00
#
_symmetry.space_group_name_H-M   'P 1'
#
loop_
_entity.id
_entity.type
_entity.pdbx_description
1 polymer ?
#
loop_
_entity_poly.entity_id
_entity_poly.type
_entity_poly.pdbx_seq_one_letter_code
_entity_poly.pdbx_strand_id
1 'polypeptide(L)'
;MIENKLIALITGAGSGIGAEIAKELSQKNIHTIITDKTLIGLRKTEEAILSNKGTCTVAQLDMQDFLGIDRLGFEVFKRWKKLDIMISNAAILGTLGPIHHQNSEEFQEVLKVNAVSNHRLIRSFEALLKKGNNPKAIFLTSSLVANPKPFWGAYSVSKAMLEHIVKIWALENKNNNLSISLIDPGETDTPIRRQAMPGENSKLLRKPQDVAKLILKEIFIDKIYKGNLIKLIF
;
A
#
# COMPACT_ATOMS: atom_id res chain seq x y z
N MET A 1 -11.54 15.91 -18.55
CA MET A 1 -10.11 16.07 -18.88
C MET A 1 -9.31 15.74 -17.64
N ILE A 2 -8.38 14.75 -17.70
CA ILE A 2 -7.56 14.27 -16.58
C ILE A 2 -6.17 14.95 -16.61
N GLU A 3 -5.89 15.77 -17.63
CA GLU A 3 -4.56 16.30 -17.95
C GLU A 3 -3.85 17.12 -16.84
N ASN A 4 -4.59 17.67 -15.88
CA ASN A 4 -4.03 18.47 -14.78
C ASN A 4 -4.21 17.84 -13.39
N LYS A 5 -4.64 16.57 -13.30
CA LYS A 5 -4.79 15.91 -12.00
C LYS A 5 -3.48 15.28 -11.52
N LEU A 6 -3.33 15.20 -10.21
CA LEU A 6 -2.37 14.28 -9.61
C LEU A 6 -2.83 12.83 -9.84
N ILE A 7 -1.89 11.94 -10.06
CA ILE A 7 -2.13 10.51 -10.32
C ILE A 7 -1.62 9.70 -9.12
N ALA A 8 -2.50 8.90 -8.54
CA ALA A 8 -2.16 8.03 -7.41
C ALA A 8 -2.39 6.55 -7.75
N LEU A 9 -1.43 5.70 -7.43
CA LEU A 9 -1.55 4.24 -7.48
C LEU A 9 -1.73 3.70 -6.07
N ILE A 10 -2.76 2.87 -5.84
CA ILE A 10 -3.04 2.23 -4.56
C ILE A 10 -3.16 0.72 -4.77
N THR A 11 -2.32 -0.08 -4.11
CA THR A 11 -2.43 -1.54 -4.12
C THR A 11 -3.26 -2.05 -2.96
N GLY A 12 -3.98 -3.17 -3.15
CA GLY A 12 -4.91 -3.69 -2.14
C GLY A 12 -6.08 -2.75 -1.88
N ALA A 13 -6.55 -2.06 -2.92
CA ALA A 13 -7.62 -1.07 -2.83
C ALA A 13 -9.04 -1.67 -2.90
N GLY A 14 -9.18 -2.98 -2.88
CA GLY A 14 -10.49 -3.66 -2.87
C GLY A 14 -11.16 -3.69 -1.49
N SER A 15 -10.45 -3.38 -0.41
CA SER A 15 -10.98 -3.40 0.95
C SER A 15 -10.10 -2.62 1.95
N GLY A 16 -10.61 -2.48 3.18
CA GLY A 16 -9.84 -1.96 4.32
C GLY A 16 -9.22 -0.58 4.07
N ILE A 17 -7.99 -0.40 4.56
CA ILE A 17 -7.27 0.88 4.49
C ILE A 17 -7.07 1.34 3.05
N GLY A 18 -6.70 0.44 2.13
CA GLY A 18 -6.45 0.79 0.72
C GLY A 18 -7.68 1.34 0.02
N ALA A 19 -8.86 0.75 0.24
CA ALA A 19 -10.11 1.24 -0.30
C ALA A 19 -10.47 2.64 0.23
N GLU A 20 -10.29 2.88 1.53
CA GLU A 20 -10.59 4.17 2.14
C GLU A 20 -9.61 5.26 1.68
N ILE A 21 -8.32 4.95 1.55
CA ILE A 21 -7.33 5.88 0.97
C ILE A 21 -7.73 6.27 -0.46
N ALA A 22 -8.14 5.30 -1.29
CA ALA A 22 -8.55 5.58 -2.66
C ALA A 22 -9.76 6.54 -2.73
N LYS A 23 -10.77 6.32 -1.88
CA LYS A 23 -11.93 7.19 -1.76
C LYS A 23 -11.54 8.61 -1.33
N GLU A 24 -10.78 8.73 -0.26
CA GLU A 24 -10.35 10.01 0.29
C GLU A 24 -9.47 10.82 -0.70
N LEU A 25 -8.54 10.18 -1.43
CA LEU A 25 -7.73 10.82 -2.47
C LEU A 25 -8.60 11.31 -3.62
N SER A 26 -9.59 10.51 -4.05
CA SER A 26 -10.48 10.87 -5.16
C SER A 26 -11.31 12.13 -4.86
N GLN A 27 -11.71 12.33 -3.60
CA GLN A 27 -12.42 13.54 -3.13
C GLN A 27 -11.55 14.80 -3.17
N LYS A 28 -10.21 14.64 -3.21
CA LYS A 28 -9.25 15.75 -3.38
C LYS A 28 -8.87 16.02 -4.84
N ASN A 29 -9.72 15.60 -5.77
CA ASN A 29 -9.52 15.74 -7.22
C ASN A 29 -8.26 15.03 -7.74
N ILE A 30 -7.84 13.94 -7.09
CA ILE A 30 -6.73 13.10 -7.52
C ILE A 30 -7.31 11.91 -8.30
N HIS A 31 -6.75 11.60 -9.47
CA HIS A 31 -7.13 10.39 -10.19
C HIS A 31 -6.46 9.17 -9.56
N THR A 32 -7.25 8.20 -9.10
CA THR A 32 -6.74 7.01 -8.43
C THR A 32 -6.70 5.80 -9.37
N ILE A 33 -5.56 5.15 -9.45
CA ILE A 33 -5.41 3.83 -10.07
C ILE A 33 -5.52 2.83 -8.93
N ILE A 34 -6.61 2.08 -8.89
CA ILE A 34 -6.91 1.12 -7.82
C ILE A 34 -6.65 -0.30 -8.29
N THR A 35 -5.84 -1.04 -7.53
CA THR A 35 -5.53 -2.42 -7.86
C THR A 35 -5.76 -3.36 -6.68
N ASP A 36 -6.25 -4.55 -6.98
CA ASP A 36 -6.45 -5.67 -6.05
C ASP A 36 -6.51 -6.98 -6.83
N LYS A 37 -6.29 -8.09 -6.15
CA LYS A 37 -6.48 -9.43 -6.73
C LYS A 37 -7.95 -9.69 -7.08
N THR A 38 -8.89 -9.14 -6.29
CA THR A 38 -10.32 -9.39 -6.40
C THR A 38 -11.05 -8.24 -7.09
N LEU A 39 -11.67 -8.54 -8.24
CA LEU A 39 -12.45 -7.54 -8.98
C LEU A 39 -13.68 -7.06 -8.21
N ILE A 40 -14.31 -7.93 -7.42
CA ILE A 40 -15.51 -7.60 -6.64
C ILE A 40 -15.21 -6.47 -5.64
N GLY A 41 -14.08 -6.54 -4.93
CA GLY A 41 -13.67 -5.47 -4.00
C GLY A 41 -13.39 -4.16 -4.73
N LEU A 42 -12.68 -4.23 -5.87
CA LEU A 42 -12.37 -3.06 -6.69
C LEU A 42 -13.64 -2.36 -7.20
N ARG A 43 -14.65 -3.12 -7.66
CA ARG A 43 -15.92 -2.55 -8.13
C ARG A 43 -16.66 -1.77 -7.05
N LYS A 44 -16.69 -2.30 -5.81
CA LYS A 44 -17.28 -1.57 -4.67
C LYS A 44 -16.54 -0.26 -4.39
N THR A 45 -15.23 -0.27 -4.47
CA THR A 45 -14.42 0.94 -4.28
C THR A 45 -14.62 1.93 -5.44
N GLU A 46 -14.68 1.46 -6.68
CA GLU A 46 -14.98 2.26 -7.87
C GLU A 46 -16.34 2.95 -7.75
N GLU A 47 -17.39 2.20 -7.44
CA GLU A 47 -18.76 2.73 -7.25
C GLU A 47 -18.78 3.84 -6.19
N ALA A 48 -18.10 3.62 -5.06
CA ALA A 48 -17.99 4.61 -4.00
C ALA A 48 -17.24 5.88 -4.43
N ILE A 49 -16.21 5.75 -5.27
CA ILE A 49 -15.46 6.88 -5.83
C ILE A 49 -16.34 7.66 -6.82
N LEU A 50 -17.00 6.95 -7.74
CA LEU A 50 -17.83 7.57 -8.78
C LEU A 50 -19.06 8.26 -8.19
N SER A 51 -19.73 7.68 -7.18
CA SER A 51 -20.87 8.29 -6.49
C SER A 51 -20.52 9.61 -5.80
N ASN A 52 -19.26 9.78 -5.41
CA ASN A 52 -18.72 11.04 -4.87
C ASN A 52 -18.07 11.94 -5.93
N LYS A 53 -18.38 11.73 -7.22
CA LYS A 53 -17.85 12.50 -8.36
C LYS A 53 -16.31 12.44 -8.49
N GLY A 54 -15.67 11.46 -7.86
CA GLY A 54 -14.25 11.17 -8.04
C GLY A 54 -13.96 10.49 -9.38
N THR A 55 -12.69 10.24 -9.66
CA THR A 55 -12.26 9.52 -10.87
C THR A 55 -11.26 8.44 -10.52
N CYS A 56 -11.43 7.24 -11.09
CA CYS A 56 -10.47 6.17 -10.92
C CYS A 56 -10.28 5.34 -12.19
N THR A 57 -9.23 4.55 -12.19
CA THR A 57 -8.98 3.46 -13.15
C THR A 57 -8.84 2.16 -12.35
N VAL A 58 -9.64 1.16 -12.70
CA VAL A 58 -9.57 -0.17 -12.09
C VAL A 58 -8.59 -1.03 -12.86
N ALA A 59 -7.64 -1.64 -12.14
CA ALA A 59 -6.69 -2.61 -12.69
C ALA A 59 -6.65 -3.84 -11.78
N GLN A 60 -7.30 -4.93 -12.17
CA GLN A 60 -7.19 -6.19 -11.45
C GLN A 60 -5.75 -6.71 -11.56
N LEU A 61 -5.10 -6.96 -10.43
CA LEU A 61 -3.71 -7.38 -10.37
C LEU A 61 -3.45 -8.23 -9.13
N ASP A 62 -2.93 -9.43 -9.35
CA ASP A 62 -2.30 -10.22 -8.29
C ASP A 62 -0.86 -9.74 -8.11
N MET A 63 -0.47 -9.42 -6.88
CA MET A 63 0.89 -8.95 -6.57
C MET A 63 1.96 -10.02 -6.82
N GLN A 64 1.58 -11.26 -7.05
CA GLN A 64 2.47 -12.34 -7.50
C GLN A 64 2.73 -12.32 -9.01
N ASP A 65 1.90 -11.64 -9.81
CA ASP A 65 2.11 -11.45 -11.25
C ASP A 65 3.07 -10.28 -11.50
N PHE A 66 4.36 -10.57 -11.43
CA PHE A 66 5.40 -9.55 -11.64
C PHE A 66 5.37 -8.94 -13.04
N LEU A 67 5.00 -9.73 -14.06
CA LEU A 67 4.81 -9.19 -15.41
C LEU A 67 3.57 -8.30 -15.49
N GLY A 68 2.53 -8.61 -14.72
CA GLY A 68 1.36 -7.76 -14.56
C GLY A 68 1.70 -6.41 -13.92
N ILE A 69 2.59 -6.40 -12.92
CA ILE A 69 3.10 -5.16 -12.32
C ILE A 69 3.83 -4.31 -13.38
N ASP A 70 4.70 -4.93 -14.20
CA ASP A 70 5.40 -4.20 -15.26
C ASP A 70 4.45 -3.68 -16.34
N ARG A 71 3.46 -4.49 -16.75
CA ARG A 71 2.42 -4.05 -17.70
C ARG A 71 1.64 -2.86 -17.15
N LEU A 72 1.28 -2.87 -15.87
CA LEU A 72 0.61 -1.74 -15.22
C LEU A 72 1.49 -0.48 -15.27
N GLY A 73 2.78 -0.59 -14.95
CA GLY A 73 3.74 0.52 -15.04
C GLY A 73 3.81 1.09 -16.46
N PHE A 74 3.85 0.22 -17.47
CA PHE A 74 3.85 0.64 -18.88
C PHE A 74 2.54 1.36 -19.27
N GLU A 75 1.37 0.85 -18.86
CA GLU A 75 0.09 1.52 -19.13
C GLU A 75 -0.04 2.88 -18.45
N VAL A 76 0.47 3.00 -17.21
CA VAL A 76 0.55 4.28 -16.50
C VAL A 76 1.47 5.25 -17.25
N PHE A 77 2.63 4.78 -17.74
CA PHE A 77 3.52 5.59 -18.57
C PHE A 77 2.82 6.06 -19.86
N LYS A 78 2.11 5.18 -20.55
CA LYS A 78 1.42 5.53 -21.81
C LYS A 78 0.38 6.63 -21.59
N ARG A 79 -0.41 6.54 -20.52
CA ARG A 79 -1.55 7.41 -20.27
C ARG A 79 -1.18 8.75 -19.63
N TRP A 80 -0.30 8.74 -18.63
CA TRP A 80 -0.05 9.92 -17.78
C TRP A 80 1.41 10.38 -17.76
N LYS A 81 2.34 9.56 -18.25
CA LYS A 81 3.80 9.85 -18.30
C LYS A 81 4.45 10.06 -16.94
N LYS A 82 3.69 10.07 -15.85
CA LYS A 82 4.11 10.33 -14.48
C LYS A 82 3.27 9.54 -13.47
N LEU A 83 3.76 9.48 -12.24
CA LEU A 83 3.01 9.08 -11.06
C LEU A 83 3.35 10.02 -9.92
N ASP A 84 2.34 10.59 -9.25
CA ASP A 84 2.55 11.56 -8.18
C ASP A 84 2.54 10.88 -6.79
N ILE A 85 1.69 9.85 -6.62
CA ILE A 85 1.55 9.14 -5.33
C ILE A 85 1.53 7.64 -5.59
N MET A 86 2.33 6.89 -4.86
CA MET A 86 2.28 5.43 -4.81
C MET A 86 2.03 4.96 -3.38
N ILE A 87 0.99 4.17 -3.17
CA ILE A 87 0.65 3.58 -1.88
C ILE A 87 0.66 2.08 -2.00
N SER A 88 1.68 1.47 -1.42
CA SER A 88 1.79 0.02 -1.30
C SER A 88 1.14 -0.44 0.00
N ASN A 89 -0.09 -0.96 -0.15
CA ASN A 89 -0.91 -1.43 0.95
C ASN A 89 -1.24 -2.93 0.83
N ALA A 90 -1.24 -3.50 -0.37
CA ALA A 90 -1.55 -4.92 -0.58
C ALA A 90 -0.67 -5.83 0.29
N ALA A 91 -1.29 -6.75 1.00
CA ALA A 91 -0.62 -7.76 1.82
C ALA A 91 -1.53 -8.97 2.05
N ILE A 92 -0.92 -10.10 2.39
CA ILE A 92 -1.59 -11.30 2.91
C ILE A 92 -0.99 -11.68 4.26
N LEU A 93 -1.79 -12.34 5.11
CA LEU A 93 -1.37 -12.73 6.46
C LEU A 93 -0.56 -14.03 6.46
N GLY A 94 -1.00 -15.00 5.69
CA GLY A 94 -0.61 -16.40 5.86
C GLY A 94 -1.21 -17.04 7.12
N THR A 95 -0.86 -18.28 7.37
CA THR A 95 -1.30 -19.01 8.57
C THR A 95 -0.45 -18.63 9.77
N LEU A 96 -1.11 -18.23 10.86
CA LEU A 96 -0.45 -17.97 12.13
C LEU A 96 -0.17 -19.29 12.86
N GLY A 97 1.06 -19.47 13.34
CA GLY A 97 1.46 -20.68 14.03
C GLY A 97 2.95 -20.68 14.41
N PRO A 98 3.39 -21.70 15.17
CA PRO A 98 4.81 -21.85 15.50
C PRO A 98 5.67 -21.86 14.25
N ILE A 99 6.82 -21.17 14.27
CA ILE A 99 7.66 -20.98 13.08
C ILE A 99 8.09 -22.29 12.42
N HIS A 100 8.34 -23.32 13.23
CA HIS A 100 8.75 -24.64 12.74
C HIS A 100 7.62 -25.49 12.16
N HIS A 101 6.36 -25.06 12.32
CA HIS A 101 5.18 -25.71 11.72
C HIS A 101 4.63 -24.97 10.51
N GLN A 102 5.17 -23.79 10.19
CA GLN A 102 4.67 -23.04 9.03
C GLN A 102 5.00 -23.75 7.72
N ASN A 103 4.01 -23.85 6.83
CA ASN A 103 4.20 -24.43 5.50
C ASN A 103 5.19 -23.55 4.71
N SER A 104 6.23 -24.16 4.13
CA SER A 104 7.30 -23.44 3.44
C SER A 104 6.82 -22.73 2.16
N GLU A 105 5.85 -23.29 1.46
CA GLU A 105 5.29 -22.69 0.23
C GLU A 105 4.46 -21.47 0.57
N GLU A 106 3.59 -21.57 1.58
CA GLU A 106 2.81 -20.43 2.08
C GLU A 106 3.71 -19.34 2.66
N PHE A 107 4.78 -19.72 3.39
CA PHE A 107 5.76 -18.76 3.88
C PHE A 107 6.38 -17.96 2.73
N GLN A 108 6.80 -18.64 1.66
CA GLN A 108 7.33 -18.00 0.46
C GLN A 108 6.30 -17.13 -0.24
N GLU A 109 5.03 -17.58 -0.30
CA GLU A 109 3.94 -16.78 -0.87
C GLU A 109 3.76 -15.45 -0.12
N VAL A 110 3.75 -15.47 1.21
CA VAL A 110 3.65 -14.27 2.04
C VAL A 110 4.83 -13.32 1.78
N LEU A 111 6.06 -13.83 1.71
CA LEU A 111 7.23 -13.01 1.36
C LEU A 111 7.10 -12.42 -0.05
N LYS A 112 6.67 -13.23 -1.00
CA LYS A 112 6.50 -12.82 -2.41
C LYS A 112 5.48 -11.68 -2.54
N VAL A 113 4.30 -11.81 -1.91
CA VAL A 113 3.24 -10.80 -1.96
C VAL A 113 3.63 -9.55 -1.16
N ASN A 114 4.10 -9.70 0.09
CA ASN A 114 4.25 -8.56 0.99
C ASN A 114 5.56 -7.79 0.80
N ALA A 115 6.60 -8.42 0.25
CA ALA A 115 7.93 -7.82 0.14
C ALA A 115 8.49 -7.84 -1.29
N VAL A 116 8.61 -9.01 -1.93
CA VAL A 116 9.26 -9.10 -3.26
C VAL A 116 8.48 -8.33 -4.32
N SER A 117 7.15 -8.35 -4.26
CA SER A 117 6.30 -7.56 -5.15
C SER A 117 6.57 -6.05 -5.03
N ASN A 118 6.93 -5.58 -3.84
CA ASN A 118 7.27 -4.18 -3.59
C ASN A 118 8.59 -3.77 -4.25
N HIS A 119 9.58 -4.66 -4.28
CA HIS A 119 10.76 -4.45 -5.11
C HIS A 119 10.36 -4.32 -6.59
N ARG A 120 9.43 -5.14 -7.09
CA ARG A 120 8.95 -5.02 -8.47
C ARG A 120 8.17 -3.74 -8.73
N LEU A 121 7.35 -3.28 -7.77
CA LEU A 121 6.68 -1.97 -7.85
C LEU A 121 7.69 -0.82 -7.93
N ILE A 122 8.69 -0.81 -7.07
CA ILE A 122 9.75 0.19 -7.09
C ILE A 122 10.40 0.23 -8.47
N ARG A 123 10.84 -0.91 -8.99
CA ARG A 123 11.48 -1.03 -10.31
C ARG A 123 10.58 -0.49 -11.44
N SER A 124 9.29 -0.80 -11.41
CA SER A 124 8.35 -0.45 -12.49
C SER A 124 7.88 1.00 -12.42
N PHE A 125 7.90 1.63 -11.24
CA PHE A 125 7.30 2.95 -11.03
C PHE A 125 8.26 4.06 -10.64
N GLU A 126 9.52 3.77 -10.29
CA GLU A 126 10.48 4.80 -9.85
C GLU A 126 10.67 5.92 -10.89
N ALA A 127 10.84 5.56 -12.16
CA ALA A 127 11.00 6.54 -13.23
C ALA A 127 9.76 7.43 -13.42
N LEU A 128 8.57 6.89 -13.16
CA LEU A 128 7.31 7.63 -13.19
C LEU A 128 7.16 8.56 -11.98
N LEU A 129 7.53 8.08 -10.80
CA LEU A 129 7.54 8.87 -9.57
C LEU A 129 8.50 10.05 -9.68
N LYS A 130 9.71 9.85 -10.23
CA LYS A 130 10.67 10.93 -10.46
C LYS A 130 10.18 12.03 -11.42
N LYS A 131 9.15 11.75 -12.22
CA LYS A 131 8.44 12.71 -13.08
C LYS A 131 7.18 13.29 -12.43
N GLY A 132 6.82 12.82 -11.25
CA GLY A 132 5.67 13.30 -10.49
C GLY A 132 5.86 14.70 -9.94
N ASN A 133 4.75 15.33 -9.62
CA ASN A 133 4.73 16.61 -8.96
C ASN A 133 4.73 16.40 -7.43
N ASN A 134 5.83 16.74 -6.75
CA ASN A 134 6.06 16.48 -5.33
C ASN A 134 5.80 15.00 -4.95
N PRO A 135 6.54 14.04 -5.57
CA PRO A 135 6.17 12.63 -5.56
C PRO A 135 6.29 12.01 -4.17
N LYS A 136 5.34 11.15 -3.86
CA LYS A 136 5.26 10.44 -2.57
C LYS A 136 5.15 8.92 -2.81
N ALA A 137 5.99 8.15 -2.15
CA ALA A 137 5.90 6.69 -2.09
C ALA A 137 5.73 6.23 -0.64
N ILE A 138 4.62 5.55 -0.36
CA ILE A 138 4.22 5.15 0.98
C ILE A 138 4.03 3.65 1.00
N PHE A 139 4.62 3.00 2.01
CA PHE A 139 4.52 1.56 2.21
C PHE A 139 3.94 1.26 3.59
N LEU A 140 2.86 0.48 3.64
CA LEU A 140 2.27 0.10 4.91
C LEU A 140 3.04 -1.05 5.54
N THR A 141 3.56 -0.80 6.74
CA THR A 141 4.28 -1.77 7.56
C THR A 141 3.50 -2.20 8.80
N SER A 142 4.16 -2.65 9.83
CA SER A 142 3.55 -3.12 11.09
C SER A 142 4.53 -2.97 12.25
N SER A 143 3.99 -2.68 13.43
CA SER A 143 4.74 -2.68 14.69
C SER A 143 5.40 -4.04 15.02
N LEU A 144 4.96 -5.12 14.39
CA LEU A 144 5.57 -6.45 14.52
C LEU A 144 7.02 -6.53 14.03
N VAL A 145 7.48 -5.56 13.23
CA VAL A 145 8.89 -5.47 12.83
C VAL A 145 9.77 -5.12 14.03
N ALA A 146 9.37 -4.12 14.80
CA ALA A 146 10.11 -3.71 15.99
C ALA A 146 9.81 -4.58 17.21
N ASN A 147 8.60 -5.12 17.29
CA ASN A 147 8.12 -5.92 18.44
C ASN A 147 7.51 -7.24 17.93
N PRO A 148 8.33 -8.22 17.56
CA PRO A 148 7.85 -9.50 17.05
C PRO A 148 7.02 -10.22 18.12
N LYS A 149 5.94 -10.89 17.66
CA LYS A 149 5.08 -11.69 18.54
C LYS A 149 5.15 -13.17 18.13
N PRO A 150 5.02 -14.12 19.07
CA PRO A 150 4.90 -15.54 18.74
C PRO A 150 3.81 -15.77 17.71
N PHE A 151 4.00 -16.74 16.83
CA PHE A 151 3.07 -17.21 15.79
C PHE A 151 2.91 -16.32 14.55
N TRP A 152 3.52 -15.13 14.51
CA TRP A 152 3.42 -14.19 13.38
C TRP A 152 4.57 -14.32 12.36
N GLY A 153 5.22 -15.48 12.25
CA GLY A 153 6.48 -15.67 11.53
C GLY A 153 6.50 -15.08 10.13
N ALA A 154 5.78 -15.67 9.18
CA ALA A 154 5.81 -15.24 7.78
C ALA A 154 5.44 -13.76 7.60
N TYR A 155 4.35 -13.32 8.24
CA TYR A 155 3.89 -11.93 8.13
C TYR A 155 4.92 -10.93 8.69
N SER A 156 5.40 -11.17 9.90
CA SER A 156 6.38 -10.28 10.56
C SER A 156 7.68 -10.19 9.76
N VAL A 157 8.20 -11.34 9.31
CA VAL A 157 9.42 -11.41 8.48
C VAL A 157 9.22 -10.67 7.16
N SER A 158 8.06 -10.84 6.51
CA SER A 158 7.76 -10.14 5.25
C SER A 158 7.75 -8.61 5.42
N LYS A 159 7.21 -8.11 6.54
CA LYS A 159 7.19 -6.68 6.83
C LYS A 159 8.58 -6.13 7.19
N ALA A 160 9.41 -6.91 7.88
CA ALA A 160 10.81 -6.56 8.12
C ALA A 160 11.62 -6.48 6.81
N MET A 161 11.43 -7.46 5.91
CA MET A 161 12.02 -7.43 4.57
C MET A 161 11.58 -6.22 3.76
N LEU A 162 10.28 -5.90 3.77
CA LEU A 162 9.73 -4.70 3.12
C LEU A 162 10.39 -3.43 3.66
N GLU A 163 10.44 -3.25 4.98
CA GLU A 163 11.08 -2.06 5.58
C GLU A 163 12.53 -1.91 5.14
N HIS A 164 13.27 -3.00 5.10
CA HIS A 164 14.68 -2.96 4.71
C HIS A 164 14.86 -2.57 3.24
N ILE A 165 14.05 -3.14 2.33
CA ILE A 165 14.02 -2.77 0.91
C ILE A 165 13.74 -1.26 0.76
N VAL A 166 12.71 -0.75 1.44
CA VAL A 166 12.30 0.65 1.36
C VAL A 166 13.37 1.59 1.91
N LYS A 167 14.03 1.22 3.02
CA LYS A 167 15.14 2.01 3.60
C LYS A 167 16.34 2.10 2.66
N ILE A 168 16.73 1.00 2.00
CA ILE A 168 17.80 1.00 0.99
C ILE A 168 17.43 1.93 -0.17
N TRP A 169 16.23 1.75 -0.74
CA TRP A 169 15.77 2.58 -1.84
C TRP A 169 15.69 4.07 -1.49
N ALA A 170 15.30 4.39 -0.27
CA ALA A 170 15.28 5.76 0.22
C ALA A 170 16.68 6.40 0.32
N LEU A 171 17.69 5.63 0.73
CA LEU A 171 19.10 6.06 0.75
C LEU A 171 19.63 6.33 -0.66
N GLU A 172 19.26 5.49 -1.64
CA GLU A 172 19.59 5.67 -3.06
C GLU A 172 18.97 6.94 -3.64
N ASN A 173 17.84 7.37 -3.10
CA ASN A 173 17.08 8.55 -3.52
C ASN A 173 17.25 9.79 -2.61
N LYS A 174 18.26 9.84 -1.74
CA LYS A 174 18.45 10.93 -0.76
C LYS A 174 18.58 12.32 -1.38
N ASN A 175 19.07 12.42 -2.60
CA ASN A 175 19.43 13.69 -3.26
C ASN A 175 18.32 14.21 -4.22
N ASN A 176 17.14 13.60 -4.26
CA ASN A 176 16.03 14.04 -5.10
C ASN A 176 14.79 14.42 -4.27
N ASN A 177 13.74 14.89 -4.92
CA ASN A 177 12.50 15.34 -4.27
C ASN A 177 11.50 14.21 -3.95
N LEU A 178 11.79 12.95 -4.30
CA LEU A 178 10.92 11.81 -4.00
C LEU A 178 10.87 11.58 -2.48
N SER A 179 9.68 11.72 -1.90
CA SER A 179 9.43 11.42 -0.50
C SER A 179 9.06 9.94 -0.34
N ILE A 180 9.83 9.21 0.46
CA ILE A 180 9.65 7.78 0.70
C ILE A 180 9.41 7.57 2.19
N SER A 181 8.30 6.95 2.55
CA SER A 181 7.94 6.68 3.95
C SER A 181 7.38 5.28 4.18
N LEU A 182 7.59 4.80 5.39
CA LEU A 182 6.97 3.62 5.96
C LEU A 182 5.89 4.09 6.93
N ILE A 183 4.69 3.55 6.87
CA ILE A 183 3.61 3.90 7.80
C ILE A 183 3.12 2.64 8.50
N ASP A 184 3.18 2.65 9.83
CA ASP A 184 2.48 1.68 10.67
C ASP A 184 1.08 2.21 10.97
N PRO A 185 0.02 1.59 10.42
CA PRO A 185 -1.36 2.03 10.62
C PRO A 185 -1.90 1.71 12.01
N GLY A 186 -1.17 0.89 12.79
CA GLY A 186 -1.64 0.35 14.05
C GLY A 186 -2.79 -0.66 13.88
N GLU A 187 -3.41 -1.03 15.00
CA GLU A 187 -4.48 -2.01 15.03
C GLU A 187 -5.76 -1.45 14.45
N THR A 188 -6.09 -1.90 13.23
CA THR A 188 -7.19 -1.38 12.41
C THR A 188 -8.16 -2.49 12.03
N ASP A 189 -9.46 -2.24 12.07
CA ASP A 189 -10.52 -3.18 11.70
C ASP A 189 -10.51 -3.47 10.18
N THR A 190 -9.67 -4.39 9.78
CA THR A 190 -9.46 -4.81 8.39
C THR A 190 -9.70 -6.31 8.21
N PRO A 191 -9.92 -6.80 7.00
CA PRO A 191 -10.02 -8.25 6.75
C PRO A 191 -8.81 -9.02 7.29
N ILE A 192 -7.58 -8.53 7.12
CA ILE A 192 -6.35 -9.16 7.66
C ILE A 192 -6.42 -9.21 9.20
N ARG A 193 -6.84 -8.14 9.88
CA ARG A 193 -6.94 -8.12 11.34
C ARG A 193 -7.97 -9.13 11.85
N ARG A 194 -9.13 -9.18 11.22
CA ARG A 194 -10.20 -10.16 11.56
C ARG A 194 -9.75 -11.60 11.33
N GLN A 195 -8.96 -11.85 10.28
CA GLN A 195 -8.35 -13.16 10.04
C GLN A 195 -7.33 -13.51 11.13
N ALA A 196 -6.50 -12.55 11.54
CA ALA A 196 -5.48 -12.77 12.55
C ALA A 196 -6.05 -12.94 13.96
N MET A 197 -7.11 -12.21 14.29
CA MET A 197 -7.70 -12.12 15.63
C MET A 197 -9.23 -12.23 15.56
N PRO A 198 -9.79 -13.40 15.21
CA PRO A 198 -11.24 -13.55 14.93
C PRO A 198 -12.14 -13.31 16.15
N GLY A 199 -11.60 -13.41 17.38
CA GLY A 199 -12.34 -13.14 18.63
C GLY A 199 -12.18 -11.70 19.15
N GLU A 200 -11.48 -10.82 18.43
CA GLU A 200 -11.22 -9.46 18.90
C GLU A 200 -12.45 -8.55 18.75
N ASN A 201 -12.69 -7.72 19.72
CA ASN A 201 -13.78 -6.74 19.67
C ASN A 201 -13.45 -5.62 18.67
N SER A 202 -14.06 -5.67 17.49
CA SER A 202 -13.84 -4.68 16.43
C SER A 202 -14.21 -3.24 16.81
N LYS A 203 -15.03 -3.04 17.86
CA LYS A 203 -15.38 -1.70 18.36
C LYS A 203 -14.19 -1.00 19.04
N LEU A 204 -13.19 -1.76 19.48
CA LEU A 204 -11.96 -1.22 20.09
C LEU A 204 -10.88 -0.93 19.06
N LEU A 205 -11.07 -1.36 17.82
CA LEU A 205 -10.14 -1.14 16.73
C LEU A 205 -10.39 0.19 16.02
N ARG A 206 -9.33 0.74 15.46
CA ARG A 206 -9.42 1.91 14.57
C ARG A 206 -10.23 1.56 13.33
N LYS A 207 -11.06 2.48 12.87
CA LYS A 207 -11.76 2.31 11.60
C LYS A 207 -10.82 2.60 10.44
N PRO A 208 -10.88 1.84 9.33
CA PRO A 208 -10.06 2.09 8.14
C PRO A 208 -10.16 3.54 7.61
N GLN A 209 -11.34 4.15 7.73
CA GLN A 209 -11.60 5.55 7.33
C GLN A 209 -10.75 6.54 8.14
N ASP A 210 -10.64 6.34 9.45
CA ASP A 210 -9.88 7.25 10.32
C ASP A 210 -8.39 7.10 10.06
N VAL A 211 -7.91 5.87 9.86
CA VAL A 211 -6.53 5.58 9.46
C VAL A 211 -6.21 6.20 8.11
N ALA A 212 -7.10 6.08 7.12
CA ALA A 212 -6.92 6.69 5.81
C ALA A 212 -6.76 8.22 5.91
N LYS A 213 -7.59 8.90 6.71
CA LYS A 213 -7.49 10.34 6.93
C LYS A 213 -6.15 10.75 7.55
N LEU A 214 -5.61 9.96 8.48
CA LEU A 214 -4.28 10.22 9.05
C LEU A 214 -3.18 10.00 8.02
N ILE A 215 -3.26 8.94 7.22
CA ILE A 215 -2.31 8.72 6.13
C ILE A 215 -2.34 9.89 5.13
N LEU A 216 -3.52 10.41 4.81
CA LEU A 216 -3.63 11.59 3.95
C LEU A 216 -2.97 12.82 4.55
N LYS A 217 -3.06 13.06 5.85
CA LYS A 217 -2.31 14.16 6.49
C LYS A 217 -0.81 14.02 6.21
N GLU A 218 -0.24 12.82 6.32
CA GLU A 218 1.18 12.57 6.01
C GLU A 218 1.51 12.73 4.52
N ILE A 219 0.56 12.40 3.61
CA ILE A 219 0.74 12.62 2.17
C ILE A 219 0.84 14.12 1.84
N PHE A 220 0.00 14.93 2.45
CA PHE A 220 -0.10 16.36 2.13
C PHE A 220 0.77 17.26 3.00
N ILE A 221 1.51 16.72 3.96
CA ILE A 221 2.50 17.50 4.70
C ILE A 221 3.64 17.90 3.77
N ASP A 222 4.07 19.16 3.89
CA ASP A 222 5.22 19.67 3.14
C ASP A 222 6.54 19.23 3.78
N LYS A 223 6.78 17.91 3.69
CA LYS A 223 7.97 17.25 4.23
C LYS A 223 8.41 16.13 3.29
N ILE A 224 9.71 16.06 3.06
CA ILE A 224 10.32 14.96 2.31
C ILE A 224 10.86 13.94 3.30
N TYR A 225 10.26 12.75 3.28
CA TYR A 225 10.74 11.60 4.05
C TYR A 225 11.78 10.81 3.25
N LYS A 226 12.74 10.21 3.94
CA LYS A 226 13.81 9.39 3.35
C LYS A 226 13.88 8.02 4.06
N GLY A 227 12.82 7.23 3.92
CA GLY A 227 12.68 5.92 4.54
C GLY A 227 12.26 5.95 6.01
N ASN A 228 11.73 7.08 6.48
CA ASN A 228 11.29 7.24 7.85
C ASN A 228 10.08 6.36 8.15
N LEU A 229 10.08 5.74 9.34
CA LEU A 229 8.92 5.07 9.89
C LEU A 229 8.04 6.09 10.62
N ILE A 230 6.79 6.19 10.20
CA ILE A 230 5.76 7.03 10.80
C ILE A 230 4.79 6.10 11.52
N LYS A 231 4.67 6.28 12.83
CA LYS A 231 3.61 5.63 13.62
C LYS A 231 2.45 6.60 13.74
N LEU A 232 1.28 6.19 13.27
CA LEU A 232 0.09 7.02 13.39
C LEU A 232 -0.36 7.09 14.86
N ILE A 233 -0.35 8.28 15.41
CA ILE A 233 -0.81 8.58 16.78
C ILE A 233 -2.23 9.15 16.67
N PHE A 234 -3.13 8.65 17.54
CA PHE A 234 -4.51 9.12 17.68
C PHE A 234 -4.71 9.84 18.98
#